data_de329f6d2ce997fa5229824eecb03a71
#
_entry.id   de329f6d2ce997fa5229824eecb03a71
#
_cell.length_a   1.000
_cell.length_b   1.000
_cell.length_c   1.000
_cell.angle_alpha   90.00
_cell.angle_beta   90.00
_cell.angle_gamma   90.00
#
_symmetry.space_group_name_H-M   'P 1'
#
loop_
_entity.id
_entity.type
_entity.pdbx_description
1 polymer ?
#
loop_
_entity_poly.entity_id
_entity_poly.type
_entity_poly.pdbx_seq_one_letter_code
_entity_poly.pdbx_strand_id
1 'polypeptide(L)'
;MIVVTNRIPVSKSYEIDFEDRFKKRVHLVDRSPGFVRNEVHRPKPVKFSHETGGWVEDPETQGYYEVKTWWRTLEDFVAWTKSPAFAEAHANRPPAGMFAGPNVLEVHEILTSTDLDV
;
A
#
# COMPACT_ATOMS: atom_id res chain seq x y z
N MET A 1 5.72 -12.39 -12.32
CA MET A 1 5.27 -11.06 -11.83
C MET A 1 4.98 -11.13 -10.34
N ILE A 2 5.31 -10.09 -9.61
CA ILE A 2 5.11 -10.03 -8.16
C ILE A 2 4.25 -8.82 -7.79
N VAL A 3 3.65 -8.89 -6.61
CA VAL A 3 3.01 -7.75 -5.95
C VAL A 3 3.67 -7.54 -4.59
N VAL A 4 4.08 -6.30 -4.33
CA VAL A 4 4.65 -5.88 -3.06
C VAL A 4 3.58 -5.09 -2.32
N THR A 5 3.25 -5.51 -1.12
CA THR A 5 2.26 -4.85 -0.28
C THR A 5 2.93 -4.30 0.97
N ASN A 6 2.77 -3.00 1.20
CA ASN A 6 3.16 -2.36 2.43
C ASN A 6 1.89 -2.07 3.24
N ARG A 7 1.71 -2.79 4.35
CA ARG A 7 0.57 -2.61 5.25
C ARG A 7 0.94 -1.61 6.33
N ILE A 8 0.22 -0.50 6.38
CA ILE A 8 0.58 0.64 7.21
C ILE A 8 -0.57 0.97 8.16
N PRO A 9 -0.34 0.84 9.48
CA PRO A 9 -1.34 1.26 10.46
C PRO A 9 -1.28 2.78 10.64
N VAL A 10 -2.27 3.48 10.13
CA VAL A 10 -2.34 4.95 10.22
C VAL A 10 -3.26 5.34 11.36
N SER A 11 -2.81 6.26 12.21
CA SER A 11 -3.63 6.81 13.28
C SER A 11 -4.84 7.53 12.68
N LYS A 12 -6.02 7.35 13.28
CA LYS A 12 -7.27 7.86 12.72
C LYS A 12 -7.25 9.37 12.47
N SER A 13 -6.61 10.13 13.35
CA SER A 13 -6.50 11.58 13.20
C SER A 13 -5.59 12.03 12.04
N TYR A 14 -4.80 11.11 11.47
CA TYR A 14 -3.86 11.41 10.39
C TYR A 14 -4.25 10.80 9.04
N GLU A 15 -5.43 10.20 8.93
CA GLU A 15 -5.82 9.51 7.70
C GLU A 15 -5.86 10.45 6.49
N ILE A 16 -6.41 11.66 6.66
CA ILE A 16 -6.48 12.65 5.58
C ILE A 16 -5.08 13.08 5.14
N ASP A 17 -4.20 13.39 6.09
CA ASP A 17 -2.83 13.78 5.77
C ASP A 17 -2.06 12.67 5.07
N PHE A 18 -2.26 11.41 5.51
CA PHE A 18 -1.63 10.26 4.89
C PHE A 18 -2.11 10.10 3.44
N GLU A 19 -3.41 10.19 3.21
CA GLU A 19 -3.98 10.06 1.85
C GLU A 19 -3.46 11.15 0.93
N ASP A 20 -3.39 12.39 1.41
CA ASP A 20 -2.87 13.51 0.63
C ASP A 20 -1.42 13.30 0.22
N ARG A 21 -0.59 12.75 1.11
CA ARG A 21 0.80 12.45 0.80
C ARG A 21 0.92 11.47 -0.36
N PHE A 22 0.09 10.43 -0.38
CA PHE A 22 0.11 9.43 -1.46
C PHE A 22 -0.46 9.96 -2.77
N LYS A 23 -1.48 10.79 -2.74
CA LYS A 23 -2.00 11.44 -3.94
C LYS A 23 -0.94 12.27 -4.65
N LYS A 24 0.00 12.84 -3.91
CA LYS A 24 1.11 13.65 -4.46
C LYS A 24 2.29 12.82 -4.93
N ARG A 25 2.44 11.56 -4.48
CA ARG A 25 3.60 10.71 -4.80
C ARG A 25 3.40 9.81 -6.01
N VAL A 26 2.17 9.60 -6.42
CA VAL A 26 1.80 8.50 -7.31
C VAL A 26 2.58 8.44 -8.64
N HIS A 27 3.17 9.55 -9.07
CA HIS A 27 3.85 9.61 -10.37
C HIS A 27 5.35 9.33 -10.35
N LEU A 28 5.96 9.14 -9.18
CA LEU A 28 7.41 8.94 -9.12
C LEU A 28 7.84 7.51 -9.44
N VAL A 29 7.02 6.53 -9.09
CA VAL A 29 7.32 5.11 -9.33
C VAL A 29 7.03 4.68 -10.78
N ASP A 30 6.16 5.39 -11.47
CA ASP A 30 5.61 5.01 -12.79
C ASP A 30 6.69 4.83 -13.87
N ARG A 31 7.82 5.50 -13.73
CA ARG A 31 8.90 5.49 -14.72
C ARG A 31 9.98 4.46 -14.44
N SER A 32 9.84 3.70 -13.36
CA SER A 32 10.83 2.71 -12.99
C SER A 32 10.75 1.48 -13.90
N PRO A 33 11.89 0.93 -14.35
CA PRO A 33 11.88 -0.28 -15.15
C PRO A 33 11.20 -1.44 -14.43
N GLY A 34 10.34 -2.15 -15.16
CA GLY A 34 9.59 -3.28 -14.62
C GLY A 34 8.37 -2.93 -13.79
N PHE A 35 8.10 -1.65 -13.57
CA PHE A 35 6.88 -1.20 -12.92
C PHE A 35 5.65 -1.52 -13.77
N VAL A 36 4.59 -2.01 -13.13
CA VAL A 36 3.34 -2.40 -13.81
C VAL A 36 2.16 -1.59 -13.31
N ARG A 37 1.98 -1.51 -11.98
CA ARG A 37 0.78 -0.91 -11.38
C ARG A 37 1.09 -0.44 -9.97
N ASN A 38 0.40 0.61 -9.55
CA ASN A 38 0.40 1.06 -8.16
C ASN A 38 -1.03 1.32 -7.71
N GLU A 39 -1.36 0.86 -6.51
CA GLU A 39 -2.66 1.15 -5.89
C GLU A 39 -2.44 1.43 -4.41
N VAL A 40 -3.23 2.34 -3.87
CA VAL A 40 -3.29 2.59 -2.44
C VAL A 40 -4.70 2.30 -1.97
N HIS A 41 -4.84 1.39 -1.01
CA HIS A 41 -6.13 0.94 -0.52
C HIS A 41 -6.39 1.51 0.87
N ARG A 42 -7.56 2.10 1.03
CA ARG A 42 -8.06 2.56 2.32
C ARG A 42 -8.77 1.42 3.02
N PRO A 43 -8.54 1.21 4.32
CA PRO A 43 -9.31 0.20 5.04
C PRO A 43 -10.80 0.58 5.07
N LYS A 44 -11.64 -0.41 4.82
CA LYS A 44 -13.09 -0.26 4.96
C LYS A 44 -13.51 -0.88 6.28
N PRO A 45 -14.14 -0.12 7.19
CA PRO A 45 -14.43 -0.60 8.54
C PRO A 45 -15.67 -1.50 8.59
N VAL A 46 -15.57 -2.67 7.97
CA VAL A 46 -16.63 -3.69 7.97
C VAL A 46 -16.05 -5.06 8.31
N LYS A 47 -16.88 -5.92 8.87
CA LYS A 47 -16.53 -7.32 9.14
C LYS A 47 -17.71 -8.22 8.82
N PHE A 48 -17.42 -9.50 8.55
CA PHE A 48 -18.45 -10.50 8.40
C PHE A 48 -18.93 -10.97 9.77
N SER A 49 -20.25 -10.97 9.96
CA SER A 49 -20.87 -11.45 11.20
C SER A 49 -21.41 -12.86 10.98
N HIS A 50 -20.86 -13.84 11.71
CA HIS A 50 -21.34 -15.21 11.65
C HIS A 50 -22.74 -15.36 12.31
N GLU A 51 -23.10 -14.44 13.21
CA GLU A 51 -24.40 -14.46 13.88
C GLU A 51 -25.53 -14.09 12.92
N THR A 52 -25.33 -13.06 12.10
CA THR A 52 -26.35 -12.57 11.16
C THR A 52 -26.19 -13.14 9.76
N GLY A 53 -25.01 -13.71 9.46
CA GLY A 53 -24.68 -14.19 8.11
C GLY A 53 -24.45 -13.07 7.11
N GLY A 54 -24.12 -11.87 7.56
CA GLY A 54 -23.91 -10.70 6.71
C GLY A 54 -22.75 -9.82 7.13
N TRP A 55 -22.53 -8.75 6.38
CA TRP A 55 -21.49 -7.77 6.66
C TRP A 55 -22.04 -6.66 7.54
N VAL A 56 -21.30 -6.29 8.56
CA VAL A 56 -21.69 -5.24 9.51
C VAL A 56 -20.55 -4.23 9.65
N GLU A 57 -20.90 -3.00 10.00
CA GLU A 57 -19.91 -1.97 10.29
C GLU A 57 -19.12 -2.31 11.55
N ASP A 58 -17.82 -1.99 11.53
CA ASP A 58 -16.90 -2.22 12.64
C ASP A 58 -15.96 -1.02 12.79
N PRO A 59 -16.49 0.15 13.22
CA PRO A 59 -15.71 1.39 13.24
C PRO A 59 -14.57 1.37 14.25
N GLU A 60 -14.61 0.46 15.23
CA GLU A 60 -13.57 0.35 16.25
C GLU A 60 -12.34 -0.44 15.77
N THR A 61 -12.45 -1.17 14.66
CA THR A 61 -11.33 -1.94 14.15
C THR A 61 -10.24 -1.01 13.61
N GLN A 62 -9.01 -1.25 14.05
CA GLN A 62 -7.83 -0.61 13.48
C GLN A 62 -7.52 -1.31 12.16
N GLY A 63 -7.86 -0.66 11.06
CA GLY A 63 -7.52 -1.16 9.73
C GLY A 63 -6.12 -0.74 9.31
N TYR A 64 -5.63 -1.35 8.24
CA TYR A 64 -4.37 -1.00 7.62
C TYR A 64 -4.64 -0.36 6.27
N TYR A 65 -3.93 0.74 5.97
CA TYR A 65 -3.78 1.16 4.59
C TYR A 65 -2.83 0.17 3.91
N GLU A 66 -3.06 -0.11 2.65
CA GLU A 66 -2.17 -0.97 1.88
C GLU A 66 -1.67 -0.22 0.66
N VAL A 67 -0.37 -0.08 0.54
CA VAL A 67 0.29 0.45 -0.65
C VAL A 67 0.80 -0.73 -1.43
N LYS A 68 0.25 -0.93 -2.63
CA LYS A 68 0.59 -2.08 -3.47
C LYS A 68 1.25 -1.62 -4.75
N THR A 69 2.35 -2.30 -5.08
CA THR A 69 3.03 -2.11 -6.36
C THR A 69 3.25 -3.44 -7.03
N TRP A 70 2.97 -3.50 -8.33
CA TRP A 70 3.17 -4.69 -9.14
C TRP A 70 4.40 -4.49 -9.99
N TRP A 71 5.25 -5.51 -10.05
CA TRP A 71 6.55 -5.49 -10.73
C TRP A 71 6.73 -6.74 -11.55
N ARG A 72 7.44 -6.63 -12.65
CA ARG A 72 7.75 -7.80 -13.47
C ARG A 72 8.63 -8.77 -12.73
N THR A 73 9.61 -8.29 -11.96
CA THR A 73 10.52 -9.10 -11.16
C THR A 73 10.79 -8.46 -9.82
N LEU A 74 11.25 -9.27 -8.87
CA LEU A 74 11.71 -8.77 -7.57
C LEU A 74 12.90 -7.81 -7.73
N GLU A 75 13.80 -8.13 -8.65
CA GLU A 75 14.99 -7.33 -8.92
C GLU A 75 14.62 -5.91 -9.36
N ASP A 76 13.57 -5.76 -10.15
CA ASP A 76 13.08 -4.45 -10.57
C ASP A 76 12.59 -3.63 -9.37
N PHE A 77 11.86 -4.26 -8.45
CA PHE A 77 11.43 -3.61 -7.22
C PHE A 77 12.64 -3.19 -6.37
N VAL A 78 13.60 -4.07 -6.18
CA VAL A 78 14.80 -3.78 -5.41
C VAL A 78 15.57 -2.61 -6.03
N ALA A 79 15.70 -2.57 -7.35
CA ALA A 79 16.33 -1.47 -8.06
C ALA A 79 15.59 -0.14 -7.81
N TRP A 80 14.26 -0.16 -7.79
CA TRP A 80 13.46 1.01 -7.45
C TRP A 80 13.83 1.54 -6.06
N THR A 81 13.94 0.68 -5.06
CA THR A 81 14.25 1.10 -3.68
C THR A 81 15.62 1.76 -3.54
N LYS A 82 16.51 1.55 -4.50
CA LYS A 82 17.85 2.13 -4.53
C LYS A 82 17.95 3.34 -5.45
N SER A 83 16.86 3.73 -6.10
CA SER A 83 16.87 4.80 -7.09
C SER A 83 16.78 6.19 -6.44
N PRO A 84 17.26 7.26 -7.15
CA PRO A 84 17.04 8.62 -6.70
C PRO A 84 15.57 9.00 -6.58
N ALA A 85 14.70 8.45 -7.44
CA ALA A 85 13.27 8.70 -7.40
C ALA A 85 12.64 8.16 -6.12
N PHE A 86 13.10 7.01 -5.63
CA PHE A 86 12.66 6.47 -4.34
C PHE A 86 13.05 7.39 -3.19
N ALA A 87 14.30 7.85 -3.18
CA ALA A 87 14.77 8.79 -2.17
C ALA A 87 13.96 10.09 -2.19
N GLU A 88 13.64 10.62 -3.38
CA GLU A 88 12.81 11.80 -3.53
C GLU A 88 11.40 11.57 -3.00
N ALA A 89 10.79 10.43 -3.32
CA ALA A 89 9.45 10.07 -2.85
C ALA A 89 9.37 9.97 -1.32
N HIS A 90 10.47 9.64 -0.66
CA HIS A 90 10.55 9.44 0.78
C HIS A 90 11.28 10.57 1.52
N ALA A 91 11.55 11.69 0.85
CA ALA A 91 12.28 12.82 1.43
C ALA A 91 11.49 13.54 2.54
N ASN A 92 10.17 13.61 2.42
CA ASN A 92 9.32 14.25 3.41
C ASN A 92 8.98 13.26 4.52
N ARG A 93 9.59 13.45 5.67
CA ARG A 93 9.29 12.60 6.83
C ARG A 93 7.87 12.87 7.33
N PRO A 94 7.12 11.82 7.67
CA PRO A 94 5.80 11.98 8.23
C PRO A 94 5.87 12.56 9.66
N PRO A 95 4.81 13.25 10.11
CA PRO A 95 4.72 13.71 11.49
C PRO A 95 4.80 12.57 12.49
N ALA A 96 5.35 12.86 13.67
CA ALA A 96 5.30 11.90 14.78
C ALA A 96 3.83 11.61 15.12
N GLY A 97 3.52 10.35 15.38
CA GLY A 97 2.17 9.92 15.71
C GLY A 97 1.27 9.60 14.53
N MET A 98 1.73 9.81 13.29
CA MET A 98 0.96 9.43 12.11
C MET A 98 0.70 7.93 12.06
N PHE A 99 1.65 7.12 12.51
CA PHE A 99 1.54 5.67 12.47
C PHE A 99 1.21 5.11 13.85
N ALA A 100 0.23 4.20 13.89
CA ALA A 100 -0.21 3.54 15.12
C ALA A 100 0.68 2.35 15.49
N GLY A 101 1.61 1.96 14.61
CA GLY A 101 2.53 0.85 14.83
C GLY A 101 3.46 0.69 13.64
N PRO A 102 4.30 -0.37 13.62
CA PRO A 102 5.20 -0.63 12.51
C PRO A 102 4.43 -1.06 11.27
N ASN A 103 4.99 -0.74 10.09
CA ASN A 103 4.48 -1.25 8.82
C ASN A 103 4.97 -2.69 8.60
N VAL A 104 4.23 -3.42 7.78
CA VAL A 104 4.57 -4.79 7.40
C VAL A 104 4.67 -4.87 5.87
N LEU A 105 5.81 -5.34 5.39
CA LEU A 105 6.04 -5.56 3.96
C LEU A 105 5.85 -7.03 3.63
N GLU A 106 5.09 -7.29 2.57
CA GLU A 106 4.87 -8.65 2.06
C GLU A 106 5.10 -8.67 0.55
N VAL A 107 5.68 -9.75 0.06
CA VAL A 107 5.88 -9.97 -1.37
C VAL A 107 5.17 -11.26 -1.75
N HIS A 108 4.34 -11.19 -2.78
CA HIS A 108 3.66 -12.36 -3.31
C HIS A 108 3.95 -12.52 -4.80
N GLU A 109 4.10 -13.76 -5.25
CA GLU A 109 4.08 -14.07 -6.67
C GLU A 109 2.64 -14.14 -7.11
N ILE A 110 2.35 -13.60 -8.29
CA ILE A 110 1.00 -13.66 -8.84
C ILE A 110 0.85 -15.01 -9.56
N LEU A 111 0.02 -15.86 -9.00
CA LEU A 111 -0.25 -17.18 -9.59
C LEU A 111 -1.16 -17.07 -10.80
N THR A 112 -2.25 -16.31 -10.67
CA THR A 112 -3.21 -16.06 -11.74
C THR A 112 -3.70 -14.63 -11.67
N SER A 113 -4.10 -14.10 -12.82
CA SER A 113 -4.72 -12.77 -12.90
C SER A 113 -5.70 -12.75 -14.06
N THR A 114 -6.76 -11.96 -13.92
CA THR A 114 -7.76 -11.80 -15.00
C THR A 114 -7.33 -10.77 -16.03
N ASP A 115 -6.44 -9.85 -15.67
CA ASP A 115 -6.06 -8.72 -16.53
C ASP A 115 -4.55 -8.57 -16.73
N LEU A 116 -3.74 -9.26 -15.96
CA LEU A 116 -2.28 -9.23 -16.10
C LEU A 116 -1.77 -10.54 -16.69
N ASP A 117 -0.81 -10.40 -17.58
CA ASP A 117 -0.08 -11.54 -18.17
C ASP A 117 1.07 -11.91 -17.23
N VAL A 118 0.84 -12.93 -16.43
CA VAL A 118 1.78 -13.36 -15.38
C VAL A 118 2.50 -14.65 -15.72
#